data_51b92bd6568a95f16a958e521cb18885
#
_entry.id   51b92bd6568a95f16a958e521cb18885
#
_cell.length_a   1.000
_cell.length_b   1.000
_cell.length_c   1.000
_cell.angle_alpha   90.00
_cell.angle_beta   90.00
_cell.angle_gamma   90.00
#
_symmetry.space_group_name_H-M   'P 1'
#
loop_
_entity.id
_entity.type
_entity.pdbx_description
1 polymer ?
#
loop_
_entity_poly.entity_id
_entity_poly.type
_entity_poly.pdbx_seq_one_letter_code
_entity_poly.pdbx_strand_id
1 'polypeptide(L)'
;RQRQMCIRDSMNAIRRDETTDNIHSIFVDQWDWEKIITPKQRTMETLQATVRAIYLTLRKTEGFVCAHYPHIKPELPDDITFVSSQELEDLYPDLPPKEREYRAVREYGAVFLTGIGGALRSGQMHDGRAPDYDDWSLNGDILLYDPLLDIALEVSSMGIRVDPDALRRQLAIRGCEERAELPFQKALLNGELPQTMGGGIGQSRMCVYLLRKAHVGEVQASLWPLDVQEACRKANIQLL
;
A
#
# COMPACT_ATOMS: atom_id res chain seq x y z
N ARG A 1 -24.49 -17.52 -14.32
CA ARG A 1 -24.16 -16.13 -13.93
C ARG A 1 -23.04 -16.20 -12.90
N GLN A 2 -21.78 -16.04 -13.32
CA GLN A 2 -20.67 -15.85 -12.39
C GLN A 2 -20.95 -14.54 -11.63
N ARG A 3 -21.21 -14.66 -10.34
CA ARG A 3 -21.23 -13.50 -9.46
C ARG A 3 -19.80 -12.94 -9.44
N GLN A 4 -19.63 -11.69 -9.78
CA GLN A 4 -18.40 -10.95 -9.48
C GLN A 4 -18.29 -10.92 -7.95
N MET A 5 -17.56 -11.88 -7.39
CA MET A 5 -17.30 -11.88 -5.95
C MET A 5 -16.18 -10.88 -5.67
N CYS A 6 -16.53 -9.83 -4.95
CA CYS A 6 -15.57 -9.03 -4.22
C CYS A 6 -15.55 -9.58 -2.79
N ILE A 7 -14.41 -10.07 -2.35
CA ILE A 7 -14.18 -10.50 -0.97
C ILE A 7 -13.57 -9.31 -0.24
N ARG A 8 -14.05 -9.03 0.96
CA ARG A 8 -13.44 -8.10 1.92
C ARG A 8 -13.29 -8.82 3.24
N ASP A 9 -12.13 -8.73 3.82
CA ASP A 9 -11.82 -9.27 5.13
C ASP A 9 -11.18 -8.21 6.02
N SER A 10 -11.31 -8.36 7.34
CA SER A 10 -10.55 -7.60 8.35
C SER A 10 -9.43 -8.49 8.85
N MET A 11 -8.25 -8.32 8.27
CA MET A 11 -7.08 -9.10 8.58
C MET A 11 -6.35 -8.51 9.79
N ASN A 12 -5.93 -9.36 10.70
CA ASN A 12 -5.01 -9.04 11.80
C ASN A 12 -3.78 -9.93 11.70
N ALA A 13 -2.59 -9.35 11.83
CA ALA A 13 -1.33 -10.08 11.77
C ALA A 13 -0.32 -9.58 12.80
N ILE A 14 0.58 -10.47 13.20
CA ILE A 14 1.77 -10.12 14.00
C ILE A 14 2.98 -10.15 13.09
N ARG A 15 3.69 -9.03 13.01
CA ARG A 15 4.98 -8.89 12.35
C ARG A 15 6.09 -8.98 13.38
N ARG A 16 6.58 -10.19 13.63
CA ARG A 16 7.55 -10.48 14.68
C ARG A 16 8.82 -9.63 14.60
N ASP A 17 9.32 -9.42 13.40
CA ASP A 17 10.63 -8.80 13.14
C ASP A 17 10.47 -7.30 12.75
N GLU A 18 9.31 -6.68 13.03
CA GLU A 18 9.05 -5.27 12.73
C GLU A 18 9.81 -4.35 13.67
N THR A 19 10.45 -3.33 13.12
CA THR A 19 10.99 -2.21 13.90
C THR A 19 9.89 -1.19 14.14
N THR A 20 9.50 -1.01 15.40
CA THR A 20 8.43 -0.09 15.77
C THR A 20 8.87 1.37 15.69
N ASP A 21 8.00 2.21 15.14
CA ASP A 21 8.15 3.66 15.09
C ASP A 21 6.77 4.35 15.13
N ASN A 22 6.69 5.61 14.71
CA ASN A 22 5.44 6.38 14.72
C ASN A 22 4.31 5.74 13.89
N ILE A 23 4.62 4.98 12.85
CA ILE A 23 3.66 4.41 11.90
C ILE A 23 3.78 2.89 11.75
N HIS A 24 4.75 2.26 12.42
CA HIS A 24 4.97 0.81 12.41
C HIS A 24 4.74 0.21 13.79
N SER A 25 3.92 -0.84 13.82
CA SER A 25 3.62 -1.66 14.99
C SER A 25 3.87 -3.13 14.68
N ILE A 26 4.20 -3.92 15.69
CA ILE A 26 4.24 -5.38 15.55
C ILE A 26 2.86 -5.98 15.25
N PHE A 27 1.79 -5.29 15.59
CA PHE A 27 0.42 -5.67 15.25
C PHE A 27 -0.04 -4.88 14.02
N VAL A 28 -0.56 -5.58 13.02
CA VAL A 28 -1.05 -5.00 11.78
C VAL A 28 -2.51 -5.36 11.58
N ASP A 29 -3.31 -4.36 11.30
CA ASP A 29 -4.72 -4.47 10.96
C ASP A 29 -4.98 -3.89 9.57
N GLN A 30 -5.63 -4.66 8.72
CA GLN A 30 -5.93 -4.25 7.35
C GLN A 30 -7.37 -4.61 6.96
N TRP A 31 -7.95 -3.82 6.06
CA TRP A 31 -9.04 -4.25 5.22
C TRP A 31 -8.44 -4.84 3.96
N ASP A 32 -8.45 -6.15 3.87
CA ASP A 32 -8.04 -6.86 2.67
C ASP A 32 -9.23 -7.04 1.75
N TRP A 33 -8.98 -6.94 0.47
CA TRP A 33 -10.01 -7.13 -0.54
C TRP A 33 -9.46 -7.86 -1.76
N GLU A 34 -10.33 -8.65 -2.40
CA GLU A 34 -10.02 -9.39 -3.61
C GLU A 34 -11.22 -9.34 -4.54
N LYS A 35 -11.00 -9.00 -5.80
CA LYS A 35 -12.03 -8.86 -6.83
C LYS A 35 -11.68 -9.69 -8.05
N ILE A 36 -12.60 -10.54 -8.49
CA ILE A 36 -12.47 -11.29 -9.76
C ILE A 36 -12.58 -10.30 -10.90
N ILE A 37 -11.66 -10.41 -11.85
CA ILE A 37 -11.64 -9.65 -13.10
C ILE A 37 -11.58 -10.59 -14.30
N THR A 38 -11.98 -10.09 -15.47
CA THR A 38 -11.80 -10.82 -16.72
C THR A 38 -10.40 -10.60 -17.28
N PRO A 39 -9.88 -11.46 -18.17
CA PRO A 39 -8.60 -11.21 -18.85
C PRO A 39 -8.54 -9.87 -19.57
N LYS A 40 -9.65 -9.37 -20.12
CA LYS A 40 -9.73 -8.05 -20.76
C LYS A 40 -9.58 -6.87 -19.79
N GLN A 41 -9.85 -7.10 -18.51
CA GLN A 41 -9.71 -6.09 -17.44
C GLN A 41 -8.32 -6.10 -16.80
N ARG A 42 -7.42 -6.96 -17.26
CA ARG A 42 -6.04 -7.00 -16.81
C ARG A 42 -5.23 -5.87 -17.47
N THR A 43 -5.52 -4.64 -17.08
CA THR A 43 -4.93 -3.42 -17.66
C THR A 43 -4.66 -2.35 -16.59
N MET A 44 -3.75 -1.43 -16.91
CA MET A 44 -3.45 -0.29 -16.04
C MET A 44 -4.68 0.61 -15.85
N GLU A 45 -5.51 0.77 -16.86
CA GLU A 45 -6.75 1.57 -16.77
C GLU A 45 -7.72 0.99 -15.74
N THR A 46 -7.84 -0.34 -15.68
CA THR A 46 -8.67 -1.02 -14.66
C THR A 46 -8.13 -0.78 -13.26
N LEU A 47 -6.81 -0.87 -13.08
CA LEU A 47 -6.14 -0.58 -11.82
C LEU A 47 -6.36 0.89 -11.41
N GLN A 48 -6.09 1.83 -12.31
CA GLN A 48 -6.28 3.27 -12.06
C GLN A 48 -7.73 3.62 -11.71
N ALA A 49 -8.70 3.05 -12.42
CA ALA A 49 -10.12 3.27 -12.10
C ALA A 49 -10.48 2.77 -10.69
N THR A 50 -9.90 1.65 -10.26
CA THR A 50 -10.11 1.11 -8.91
C THR A 50 -9.43 1.99 -7.85
N VAL A 51 -8.20 2.43 -8.10
CA VAL A 51 -7.47 3.36 -7.22
C VAL A 51 -8.27 4.66 -7.04
N ARG A 52 -8.78 5.27 -8.11
CA ARG A 52 -9.61 6.48 -8.01
C ARG A 52 -10.88 6.25 -7.19
N ALA A 53 -11.53 5.09 -7.33
CA ALA A 53 -12.72 4.76 -6.54
C ALA A 53 -12.41 4.64 -5.03
N ILE A 54 -11.27 4.02 -4.69
CA ILE A 54 -10.79 3.95 -3.31
C ILE A 54 -10.44 5.35 -2.81
N TYR A 55 -9.67 6.11 -3.56
CA TYR A 55 -9.27 7.46 -3.21
C TYR A 55 -10.47 8.39 -2.98
N LEU A 56 -11.47 8.33 -3.83
CA LEU A 56 -12.73 9.08 -3.64
C LEU A 56 -13.41 8.70 -2.31
N THR A 57 -13.33 7.43 -1.90
CA THR A 57 -13.86 6.99 -0.61
C THR A 57 -13.06 7.59 0.54
N LEU A 58 -11.73 7.63 0.45
CA LEU A 58 -10.87 8.27 1.45
C LEU A 58 -11.20 9.76 1.59
N ARG A 59 -11.34 10.50 0.49
CA ARG A 59 -11.74 11.92 0.51
C ARG A 59 -13.11 12.15 1.16
N LYS A 60 -14.10 11.31 0.83
CA LYS A 60 -15.41 11.39 1.47
C LYS A 60 -15.33 11.14 2.97
N THR A 61 -14.51 10.19 3.38
CA THR A 61 -14.27 9.89 4.80
C THR A 61 -13.57 11.05 5.50
N GLU A 62 -12.56 11.67 4.88
CA GLU A 62 -11.93 12.89 5.40
C GLU A 62 -12.97 14.01 5.57
N GLY A 63 -13.78 14.26 4.56
CA GLY A 63 -14.85 15.27 4.64
C GLY A 63 -15.85 15.01 5.77
N PHE A 64 -16.21 13.73 6.00
CA PHE A 64 -17.04 13.33 7.14
C PHE A 64 -16.36 13.61 8.47
N VAL A 65 -15.07 13.25 8.63
CA VAL A 65 -14.28 13.52 9.84
C VAL A 65 -14.20 15.03 10.11
N CYS A 66 -13.85 15.83 9.10
CA CYS A 66 -13.74 17.29 9.24
C CYS A 66 -15.08 17.94 9.61
N ALA A 67 -16.20 17.41 9.14
CA ALA A 67 -17.54 17.91 9.51
C ALA A 67 -17.89 17.64 10.99
N HIS A 68 -17.39 16.53 11.56
CA HIS A 68 -17.63 16.17 12.97
C HIS A 68 -16.58 16.76 13.92
N TYR A 69 -15.37 16.99 13.43
CA TYR A 69 -14.24 17.52 14.18
C TYR A 69 -13.69 18.80 13.51
N PRO A 70 -14.31 19.97 13.72
CA PRO A 70 -13.99 21.21 12.99
C PRO A 70 -12.55 21.73 13.13
N HIS A 71 -11.80 21.24 14.11
CA HIS A 71 -10.38 21.54 14.27
C HIS A 71 -9.49 20.78 13.29
N ILE A 72 -9.98 19.64 12.72
CA ILE A 72 -9.30 18.90 11.67
C ILE A 72 -9.61 19.56 10.33
N LYS A 73 -8.59 19.83 9.52
CA LYS A 73 -8.73 20.43 8.20
C LYS A 73 -8.49 19.38 7.11
N PRO A 74 -9.16 19.49 5.95
CA PRO A 74 -8.91 18.59 4.84
C PRO A 74 -7.51 18.82 4.25
N GLU A 75 -6.82 17.73 3.94
CA GLU A 75 -5.46 17.72 3.37
C GLU A 75 -5.41 16.99 2.02
N LEU A 76 -6.38 16.11 1.73
CA LEU A 76 -6.40 15.33 0.50
C LEU A 76 -6.73 16.21 -0.71
N PRO A 77 -5.89 16.21 -1.77
CA PRO A 77 -6.18 16.90 -3.02
C PRO A 77 -7.40 16.33 -3.74
N ASP A 78 -7.89 17.06 -4.75
CA ASP A 78 -9.11 16.68 -5.49
C ASP A 78 -8.99 15.36 -6.25
N ASP A 79 -7.81 15.01 -6.75
CA ASP A 79 -7.53 13.73 -7.40
C ASP A 79 -6.16 13.20 -6.97
N ILE A 80 -5.95 11.90 -7.14
CA ILE A 80 -4.67 11.23 -6.90
C ILE A 80 -3.81 11.27 -8.16
N THR A 81 -2.52 11.60 -7.99
CA THR A 81 -1.55 11.63 -9.09
C THR A 81 -0.95 10.24 -9.29
N PHE A 82 -0.88 9.77 -10.55
CA PHE A 82 -0.25 8.49 -10.90
C PHE A 82 1.18 8.76 -11.38
N VAL A 83 2.15 8.13 -10.73
CA VAL A 83 3.58 8.23 -11.06
C VAL A 83 4.18 6.83 -11.02
N SER A 84 5.04 6.49 -11.98
CA SER A 84 5.77 5.23 -11.92
C SER A 84 7.08 5.36 -11.12
N SER A 85 7.54 4.24 -10.57
CA SER A 85 8.84 4.16 -9.90
C SER A 85 10.00 4.59 -10.81
N GLN A 86 9.87 4.34 -12.12
CA GLN A 86 10.86 4.78 -13.11
C GLN A 86 10.84 6.29 -13.33
N GLU A 87 9.64 6.92 -13.40
CA GLU A 87 9.54 8.38 -13.49
C GLU A 87 10.14 9.07 -12.27
N LEU A 88 9.96 8.51 -11.07
CA LEU A 88 10.61 9.03 -9.87
C LEU A 88 12.13 8.88 -9.91
N GLU A 89 12.65 7.79 -10.45
CA GLU A 89 14.09 7.64 -10.66
C GLU A 89 14.62 8.66 -11.66
N ASP A 90 13.91 8.88 -12.77
CA ASP A 90 14.31 9.82 -13.82
C ASP A 90 14.28 11.28 -13.28
N LEU A 91 13.30 11.62 -12.42
CA LEU A 91 13.19 12.96 -11.81
C LEU A 91 14.24 13.19 -10.70
N TYR A 92 14.55 12.17 -9.93
CA TYR A 92 15.42 12.25 -8.75
C TYR A 92 16.46 11.12 -8.73
N PRO A 93 17.37 11.06 -9.72
CA PRO A 93 18.28 9.93 -9.89
C PRO A 93 19.20 9.70 -8.70
N ASP A 94 19.62 10.76 -8.01
CA ASP A 94 20.55 10.70 -6.87
C ASP A 94 19.88 10.43 -5.52
N LEU A 95 18.55 10.42 -5.46
CA LEU A 95 17.83 10.19 -4.20
C LEU A 95 17.49 8.71 -4.00
N PRO A 96 17.51 8.20 -2.75
CA PRO A 96 17.02 6.87 -2.45
C PRO A 96 15.49 6.79 -2.65
N PRO A 97 14.94 5.58 -2.85
CA PRO A 97 13.51 5.39 -3.16
C PRO A 97 12.54 6.10 -2.21
N LYS A 98 12.74 6.01 -0.90
CA LYS A 98 11.86 6.64 0.10
C LYS A 98 11.91 8.17 0.06
N GLU A 99 13.04 8.76 -0.29
CA GLU A 99 13.14 10.21 -0.48
C GLU A 99 12.45 10.64 -1.79
N ARG A 100 12.49 9.81 -2.83
CA ARG A 100 11.73 10.02 -4.08
C ARG A 100 10.23 10.02 -3.80
N GLU A 101 9.74 9.06 -3.03
CA GLU A 101 8.34 8.99 -2.57
C GLU A 101 7.94 10.26 -1.80
N TYR A 102 8.77 10.67 -0.85
CA TYR A 102 8.54 11.88 -0.06
C TYR A 102 8.44 13.14 -0.93
N ARG A 103 9.35 13.31 -1.92
CA ARG A 103 9.29 14.42 -2.85
C ARG A 103 7.99 14.42 -3.65
N ALA A 104 7.58 13.27 -4.15
CA ALA A 104 6.37 13.14 -4.93
C ALA A 104 5.11 13.48 -4.10
N VAL A 105 4.97 12.93 -2.89
CA VAL A 105 3.78 13.23 -2.08
C VAL A 105 3.78 14.67 -1.57
N ARG A 106 4.94 15.25 -1.33
CA ARG A 106 5.04 16.65 -0.92
C ARG A 106 4.64 17.61 -2.03
N GLU A 107 4.89 17.25 -3.29
CA GLU A 107 4.47 18.03 -4.46
C GLU A 107 2.99 17.84 -4.79
N TYR A 108 2.51 16.59 -4.79
CA TYR A 108 1.17 16.24 -5.28
C TYR A 108 0.13 15.99 -4.18
N GLY A 109 0.53 15.87 -2.91
CA GLY A 109 -0.33 15.56 -1.76
C GLY A 109 -0.77 14.11 -1.67
N ALA A 110 -1.13 13.48 -2.80
CA ALA A 110 -1.52 12.09 -2.90
C ALA A 110 -1.01 11.47 -4.20
N VAL A 111 -0.34 10.33 -4.11
CA VAL A 111 0.29 9.64 -5.23
C VAL A 111 -0.09 8.17 -5.23
N PHE A 112 -0.39 7.62 -6.41
CA PHE A 112 -0.34 6.18 -6.64
C PHE A 112 0.94 5.85 -7.38
N LEU A 113 1.89 5.28 -6.65
CA LEU A 113 3.20 4.89 -7.16
C LEU A 113 3.10 3.51 -7.82
N THR A 114 3.34 3.42 -9.13
CA THR A 114 3.20 2.19 -9.91
C THR A 114 4.54 1.53 -10.25
N GLY A 115 4.49 0.26 -10.66
CA GLY A 115 5.65 -0.45 -11.23
C GLY A 115 6.70 -0.82 -10.18
N ILE A 116 6.26 -1.35 -9.02
CA ILE A 116 7.13 -1.72 -7.92
C ILE A 116 7.47 -3.21 -7.98
N GLY A 117 8.74 -3.57 -7.80
CA GLY A 117 9.23 -4.95 -7.71
C GLY A 117 10.24 -5.35 -8.77
N GLY A 118 10.17 -4.76 -9.97
CA GLY A 118 11.13 -4.94 -11.04
C GLY A 118 12.36 -4.03 -10.92
N ALA A 119 13.41 -4.33 -11.68
CA ALA A 119 14.57 -3.46 -11.80
C ALA A 119 14.23 -2.22 -12.62
N LEU A 120 14.67 -1.06 -12.14
CA LEU A 120 14.65 0.22 -12.84
C LEU A 120 15.80 0.30 -13.86
N ARG A 121 15.87 1.38 -14.65
CA ARG A 121 16.94 1.56 -15.65
C ARG A 121 18.34 1.57 -15.05
N SER A 122 18.49 2.01 -13.82
CA SER A 122 19.76 1.92 -13.07
C SER A 122 20.18 0.50 -12.72
N GLY A 123 19.28 -0.48 -12.88
CA GLY A 123 19.46 -1.85 -12.40
C GLY A 123 19.06 -2.06 -10.94
N GLN A 124 18.72 -1.00 -10.21
CA GLN A 124 18.22 -1.09 -8.85
C GLN A 124 16.69 -1.27 -8.83
N MET A 125 16.17 -1.80 -7.75
CA MET A 125 14.72 -1.84 -7.51
C MET A 125 14.29 -0.61 -6.72
N HIS A 126 13.07 -0.12 -6.98
CA HIS A 126 12.49 0.90 -6.12
C HIS A 126 12.22 0.33 -4.71
N ASP A 127 11.53 -0.80 -4.67
CA ASP A 127 11.25 -1.54 -3.44
C ASP A 127 11.07 -3.03 -3.74
N GLY A 128 11.20 -3.88 -2.71
CA GLY A 128 10.97 -5.32 -2.81
C GLY A 128 9.49 -5.67 -2.90
N ARG A 129 9.15 -6.62 -3.80
CA ARG A 129 7.80 -7.22 -3.85
C ARG A 129 7.91 -8.72 -4.01
N ALA A 130 6.96 -9.46 -3.42
CA ALA A 130 6.84 -10.89 -3.62
C ALA A 130 6.63 -11.20 -5.12
N PRO A 131 7.32 -12.21 -5.69
CA PRO A 131 7.22 -12.51 -7.11
C PRO A 131 5.93 -13.26 -7.49
N ASP A 132 5.21 -13.75 -6.51
CA ASP A 132 4.07 -14.65 -6.64
C ASP A 132 2.76 -14.05 -6.11
N TYR A 133 2.67 -12.73 -6.05
CA TYR A 133 1.49 -12.00 -5.58
C TYR A 133 0.94 -11.06 -6.65
N ASP A 134 1.40 -9.82 -6.73
CA ASP A 134 1.01 -8.87 -7.76
C ASP A 134 1.92 -8.92 -8.98
N ASP A 135 1.36 -8.67 -10.17
CA ASP A 135 2.17 -8.35 -11.34
C ASP A 135 2.85 -7.01 -11.15
N TRP A 136 4.18 -6.97 -11.17
CA TRP A 136 4.97 -5.76 -10.92
C TRP A 136 4.73 -4.65 -11.95
N SER A 137 4.19 -4.98 -13.12
CA SER A 137 3.78 -3.99 -14.12
C SER A 137 2.38 -3.41 -13.87
N LEU A 138 1.59 -4.01 -12.96
CA LEU A 138 0.19 -3.70 -12.71
C LEU A 138 -0.10 -3.61 -11.19
N ASN A 139 0.84 -3.09 -10.44
CA ASN A 139 0.72 -2.87 -8.99
C ASN A 139 1.06 -1.43 -8.61
N GLY A 140 0.88 -1.12 -7.36
CA GLY A 140 1.33 0.14 -6.79
C GLY A 140 0.81 0.37 -5.38
N ASP A 141 1.28 1.49 -4.81
CA ASP A 141 0.97 1.91 -3.46
C ASP A 141 0.29 3.29 -3.45
N ILE A 142 -0.74 3.45 -2.63
CA ILE A 142 -1.30 4.76 -2.32
C ILE A 142 -0.44 5.39 -1.21
N LEU A 143 0.21 6.47 -1.56
CA LEU A 143 1.04 7.28 -0.69
C LEU A 143 0.35 8.64 -0.47
N LEU A 144 0.22 9.06 0.78
CA LEU A 144 -0.33 10.36 1.16
C LEU A 144 0.76 11.19 1.83
N TYR A 145 0.77 12.49 1.58
CA TYR A 145 1.59 13.39 2.38
C TYR A 145 0.96 13.59 3.76
N ASP A 146 1.66 13.21 4.81
CA ASP A 146 1.25 13.49 6.18
C ASP A 146 1.96 14.75 6.67
N PRO A 147 1.26 15.89 6.79
CA PRO A 147 1.88 17.16 7.18
C PRO A 147 2.26 17.24 8.66
N LEU A 148 1.66 16.39 9.52
CA LEU A 148 1.99 16.37 10.94
C LEU A 148 3.34 15.70 11.19
N LEU A 149 3.59 14.60 10.50
CA LEU A 149 4.85 13.83 10.62
C LEU A 149 5.89 14.25 9.57
N ASP A 150 5.50 15.03 8.55
CA ASP A 150 6.30 15.42 7.38
C ASP A 150 6.90 14.21 6.65
N ILE A 151 6.03 13.23 6.31
CA ILE A 151 6.42 11.96 5.67
C ILE A 151 5.52 11.60 4.49
N ALA A 152 6.02 10.67 3.66
CA ALA A 152 5.19 9.88 2.76
C ALA A 152 4.57 8.71 3.56
N LEU A 153 3.27 8.75 3.76
CA LEU A 153 2.53 7.69 4.46
C LEU A 153 1.90 6.74 3.46
N GLU A 154 2.40 5.51 3.38
CA GLU A 154 1.76 4.42 2.64
C GLU A 154 0.51 3.94 3.39
N VAL A 155 -0.64 4.06 2.75
CA VAL A 155 -1.93 3.65 3.35
C VAL A 155 -2.51 2.40 2.71
N SER A 156 -2.09 2.06 1.50
CA SER A 156 -2.59 0.87 0.79
C SER A 156 -1.57 0.40 -0.24
N SER A 157 -1.38 -0.92 -0.32
CA SER A 157 -0.70 -1.59 -1.43
C SER A 157 -1.70 -2.46 -2.17
N MET A 158 -1.69 -2.43 -3.51
CA MET A 158 -2.63 -3.18 -4.34
C MET A 158 -2.10 -3.45 -5.74
N GLY A 159 -2.70 -4.43 -6.40
CA GLY A 159 -2.36 -4.75 -7.78
C GLY A 159 -3.30 -5.73 -8.44
N ILE A 160 -3.12 -5.89 -9.74
CA ILE A 160 -3.65 -7.04 -10.47
C ILE A 160 -2.72 -8.21 -10.18
N ARG A 161 -3.29 -9.32 -9.73
CA ARG A 161 -2.50 -10.50 -9.34
C ARG A 161 -1.79 -11.08 -10.55
N VAL A 162 -0.69 -11.78 -10.29
CA VAL A 162 0.06 -12.47 -11.35
C VAL A 162 -0.86 -13.40 -12.16
N ASP A 163 -0.67 -13.42 -13.46
CA ASP A 163 -1.12 -14.52 -14.32
C ASP A 163 0.01 -15.56 -14.47
N PRO A 164 -0.21 -16.70 -15.16
CA PRO A 164 0.84 -17.70 -15.35
C PRO A 164 2.13 -17.17 -15.95
N ASP A 165 2.06 -16.19 -16.86
CA ASP A 165 3.23 -15.65 -17.54
C ASP A 165 3.99 -14.65 -16.65
N ALA A 166 3.29 -13.77 -15.94
CA ALA A 166 3.88 -12.89 -14.95
C ALA A 166 4.51 -13.68 -13.81
N LEU A 167 3.83 -14.72 -13.31
CA LEU A 167 4.36 -15.58 -12.26
C LEU A 167 5.69 -16.22 -12.67
N ARG A 168 5.76 -16.90 -13.84
CA ARG A 168 6.99 -17.52 -14.32
C ARG A 168 8.12 -16.50 -14.47
N ARG A 169 7.83 -15.37 -15.09
CA ARG A 169 8.79 -14.29 -15.29
C ARG A 169 9.34 -13.75 -13.97
N GLN A 170 8.48 -13.49 -13.01
CA GLN A 170 8.86 -12.89 -11.72
C GLN A 170 9.60 -13.89 -10.82
N LEU A 171 9.22 -15.16 -10.81
CA LEU A 171 9.96 -16.22 -10.11
C LEU A 171 11.39 -16.36 -10.67
N ALA A 172 11.54 -16.37 -11.98
CA ALA A 172 12.86 -16.44 -12.63
C ALA A 172 13.73 -15.21 -12.30
N ILE A 173 13.17 -13.99 -12.32
CA ILE A 173 13.90 -12.77 -11.94
C ILE A 173 14.39 -12.84 -10.48
N ARG A 174 13.62 -13.48 -9.60
CA ARG A 174 13.98 -13.64 -8.17
C ARG A 174 14.82 -14.89 -7.89
N GLY A 175 15.04 -15.77 -8.87
CA GLY A 175 15.78 -17.03 -8.70
C GLY A 175 15.11 -17.97 -7.70
N CYS A 176 13.78 -18.07 -7.74
CA CYS A 176 12.99 -18.90 -6.82
C CYS A 176 11.91 -19.70 -7.59
N GLU A 177 12.30 -20.26 -8.73
CA GLU A 177 11.41 -21.02 -9.63
C GLU A 177 10.80 -22.26 -8.96
N GLU A 178 11.44 -22.79 -7.93
CA GLU A 178 10.94 -23.90 -7.12
C GLU A 178 9.57 -23.60 -6.46
N ARG A 179 9.25 -22.33 -6.24
CA ARG A 179 7.94 -21.92 -5.71
C ARG A 179 6.80 -22.26 -6.65
N ALA A 180 7.04 -22.49 -7.94
CA ALA A 180 6.04 -22.93 -8.90
C ALA A 180 5.34 -24.25 -8.47
N GLU A 181 6.01 -25.06 -7.65
CA GLU A 181 5.46 -26.33 -7.12
C GLU A 181 4.59 -26.15 -5.87
N LEU A 182 4.53 -24.96 -5.29
CA LEU A 182 3.64 -24.69 -4.14
C LEU A 182 2.17 -24.72 -4.57
N PRO A 183 1.24 -25.06 -3.66
CA PRO A 183 -0.15 -25.31 -4.02
C PRO A 183 -0.85 -24.18 -4.77
N PHE A 184 -0.69 -22.94 -4.32
CA PHE A 184 -1.30 -21.76 -4.97
C PHE A 184 -0.72 -21.54 -6.37
N GLN A 185 0.61 -21.50 -6.48
CA GLN A 185 1.31 -21.24 -7.75
C GLN A 185 0.99 -22.34 -8.77
N LYS A 186 0.95 -23.59 -8.34
CA LYS A 186 0.59 -24.72 -9.18
C LYS A 186 -0.84 -24.64 -9.69
N ALA A 187 -1.80 -24.30 -8.83
CA ALA A 187 -3.20 -24.12 -9.22
C ALA A 187 -3.36 -22.94 -10.22
N LEU A 188 -2.62 -21.84 -10.01
CA LEU A 188 -2.60 -20.72 -10.95
C LEU A 188 -2.03 -21.13 -12.31
N LEU A 189 -0.90 -21.82 -12.33
CA LEU A 189 -0.24 -22.29 -13.56
C LEU A 189 -1.08 -23.29 -14.35
N ASN A 190 -1.90 -24.08 -13.67
CA ASN A 190 -2.86 -25.03 -14.26
C ASN A 190 -4.16 -24.34 -14.74
N GLY A 191 -4.34 -23.04 -14.51
CA GLY A 191 -5.57 -22.33 -14.89
C GLY A 191 -6.79 -22.66 -14.02
N GLU A 192 -6.58 -23.17 -12.81
CA GLU A 192 -7.64 -23.55 -11.86
C GLU A 192 -8.19 -22.34 -11.09
N LEU A 193 -7.44 -21.21 -11.07
CA LEU A 193 -7.81 -20.02 -10.33
C LEU A 193 -8.32 -18.91 -11.27
N PRO A 194 -9.30 -18.10 -10.83
CA PRO A 194 -9.75 -16.96 -11.60
C PRO A 194 -8.67 -15.86 -11.60
N GLN A 195 -8.69 -15.01 -12.62
CA GLN A 195 -7.90 -13.77 -12.62
C GLN A 195 -8.50 -12.79 -11.61
N THR A 196 -7.66 -12.17 -10.78
CA THR A 196 -8.09 -11.26 -9.73
C THR A 196 -7.23 -10.00 -9.65
N MET A 197 -7.74 -9.01 -8.95
CA MET A 197 -7.03 -7.86 -8.42
C MET A 197 -7.41 -7.66 -6.96
N GLY A 198 -6.51 -7.13 -6.18
CA GLY A 198 -6.78 -6.94 -4.76
C GLY A 198 -5.72 -6.09 -4.08
N GLY A 199 -5.85 -5.95 -2.77
CA GLY A 199 -4.93 -5.16 -1.95
C GLY A 199 -5.33 -5.12 -0.50
N GLY A 200 -4.50 -4.45 0.29
CA GLY A 200 -4.75 -4.18 1.70
C GLY A 200 -4.76 -2.68 1.97
N ILE A 201 -5.66 -2.23 2.82
CA ILE A 201 -5.73 -0.86 3.33
C ILE A 201 -5.46 -0.91 4.82
N GLY A 202 -4.41 -0.23 5.29
CA GLY A 202 -4.04 -0.19 6.71
C GLY A 202 -5.08 0.58 7.53
N GLN A 203 -5.80 -0.12 8.43
CA GLN A 203 -6.86 0.50 9.23
C GLN A 203 -6.27 1.55 10.17
N SER A 204 -5.27 1.17 10.97
CA SER A 204 -4.63 2.06 11.93
C SER A 204 -3.92 3.23 11.25
N ARG A 205 -3.21 3.00 10.12
CA ARG A 205 -2.58 4.09 9.35
C ARG A 205 -3.62 5.10 8.84
N MET A 206 -4.78 4.63 8.37
CA MET A 206 -5.88 5.51 7.98
C MET A 206 -6.40 6.33 9.17
N CYS A 207 -6.53 5.73 10.35
CA CYS A 207 -6.92 6.45 11.57
C CYS A 207 -5.86 7.50 11.97
N VAL A 208 -4.57 7.16 11.92
CA VAL A 208 -3.46 8.12 12.15
C VAL A 208 -3.62 9.33 11.23
N TYR A 209 -3.75 9.10 9.93
CA TYR A 209 -3.88 10.16 8.94
C TYR A 209 -5.13 11.01 9.15
N LEU A 210 -6.31 10.39 9.20
CA LEU A 210 -7.60 11.11 9.27
C LEU A 210 -7.80 11.86 10.60
N LEU A 211 -7.27 11.34 11.70
CA LEU A 211 -7.40 11.94 13.03
C LEU A 211 -6.19 12.81 13.42
N ARG A 212 -5.24 12.99 12.51
CA ARG A 212 -4.01 13.79 12.72
C ARG A 212 -3.26 13.33 13.97
N LYS A 213 -2.95 12.04 14.04
CA LYS A 213 -2.24 11.44 15.16
C LYS A 213 -0.74 11.36 14.88
N ALA A 214 0.07 11.57 15.91
CA ALA A 214 1.52 11.57 15.83
C ALA A 214 2.13 10.16 15.97
N HIS A 215 1.35 9.20 16.48
CA HIS A 215 1.82 7.84 16.70
C HIS A 215 0.68 6.84 16.51
N VAL A 216 0.97 5.71 15.84
CA VAL A 216 -0.03 4.65 15.58
C VAL A 216 -0.60 4.06 16.88
N GLY A 217 0.14 4.09 17.98
CA GLY A 217 -0.33 3.69 19.31
C GLY A 217 -1.44 4.54 19.91
N GLU A 218 -1.73 5.72 19.33
CA GLU A 218 -2.89 6.52 19.74
C GLU A 218 -4.23 5.97 19.19
N VAL A 219 -4.16 5.08 18.21
CA VAL A 219 -5.32 4.52 17.50
C VAL A 219 -5.34 2.99 17.50
N GLN A 220 -4.28 2.36 18.00
CA GLN A 220 -4.10 0.92 18.02
C GLN A 220 -3.43 0.46 19.30
N ALA A 221 -4.09 -0.44 20.03
CA ALA A 221 -3.46 -1.13 21.16
C ALA A 221 -2.39 -2.11 20.65
N SER A 222 -1.18 -2.02 21.18
CA SER A 222 -0.06 -2.88 20.82
C SER A 222 0.95 -2.98 21.96
N LEU A 223 2.04 -3.70 21.74
CA LEU A 223 3.17 -3.75 22.68
C LEU A 223 4.26 -2.78 22.18
N TRP A 224 4.65 -1.87 23.04
CA TRP A 224 5.64 -0.85 22.73
C TRP A 224 6.89 -1.03 23.60
N PRO A 225 8.10 -0.90 23.02
CA PRO A 225 9.34 -0.83 23.78
C PRO A 225 9.32 0.30 24.82
N LEU A 226 10.06 0.13 25.92
CA LEU A 226 10.06 1.11 27.03
C LEU A 226 10.54 2.50 26.61
N ASP A 227 11.50 2.58 25.72
CA ASP A 227 12.00 3.85 25.14
C ASP A 227 10.95 4.56 24.30
N VAL A 228 10.15 3.85 23.53
CA VAL A 228 9.01 4.39 22.76
C VAL A 228 7.95 4.92 23.73
N GLN A 229 7.58 4.14 24.76
CA GLN A 229 6.62 4.57 25.79
C GLN A 229 7.09 5.86 26.49
N GLU A 230 8.37 5.92 26.86
CA GLU A 230 8.96 7.10 27.51
C GLU A 230 8.99 8.33 26.58
N ALA A 231 9.33 8.13 25.28
CA ALA A 231 9.30 9.20 24.28
C ALA A 231 7.88 9.75 24.09
N CYS A 232 6.88 8.87 23.94
CA CYS A 232 5.47 9.25 23.81
C CYS A 232 4.98 10.00 25.06
N ARG A 233 5.32 9.52 26.27
CA ARG A 233 4.98 10.19 27.51
C ARG A 233 5.57 11.60 27.60
N LYS A 234 6.83 11.79 27.21
CA LYS A 234 7.49 13.12 27.17
C LYS A 234 6.85 14.07 26.16
N ALA A 235 6.40 13.53 25.03
CA ALA A 235 5.72 14.29 23.98
C ALA A 235 4.21 14.50 24.26
N ASN A 236 3.70 14.04 25.40
CA ASN A 236 2.28 14.05 25.75
C ASN A 236 1.41 13.28 24.72
N ILE A 237 1.95 12.22 24.14
CA ILE A 237 1.26 11.28 23.26
C ILE A 237 0.72 10.15 24.14
N GLN A 238 -0.59 9.93 24.12
CA GLN A 238 -1.24 8.88 24.87
C GLN A 238 -1.36 7.61 24.05
N LEU A 239 -0.64 6.57 24.42
CA LEU A 239 -0.79 5.23 23.84
C LEU A 239 -2.00 4.52 24.43
N LEU A 240 -2.73 3.73 23.58
CA LEU A 240 -3.87 2.91 23.97
C LEU A 240 -3.41 1.63 24.71
#